data_bf3e8be66bb0e2ff3d7d66905ee9b62b
#
_entry.id   bf3e8be66bb0e2ff3d7d66905ee9b62b
#
_cell.length_a   1.000
_cell.length_b   1.000
_cell.length_c   1.000
_cell.angle_alpha   90.00
_cell.angle_beta   90.00
_cell.angle_gamma   90.00
#
_symmetry.space_group_name_H-M   'P 1'
#
loop_
_entity.id
_entity.type
_entity.pdbx_description
1 polymer ?
#
loop_
_entity_poly.entity_id
_entity_poly.type
_entity_poly.pdbx_seq_one_letter_code
_entity_poly.pdbx_strand_id
1 'polypeptide(L)'
;MPAFARFADGVEISREAFSVLAKFAPDGVMDVLSCDQHSSVLRLLEGFFKNARASGGSAEQFPEKPSDDHVAKVSRIFAKALGKVPAAALFNNLAYMTRGFRAVLGRDTMLIGRLEQTNFLKTADGKGQIPQLAVEPEKVSRRVDAFKSLVKVDPAHRESWDKSIEWLDGVWKRCRKLGKPLFNETLYTPADLSKRETGERLPEALVKIAQDFGPYGEFYKTQVPMLWAEEGGKPVRISSPQVIRDTTEAMAAVVNRPMLVLSAAVDFPQYAAQYGIVCDLVAGPMCGRAYFKDPFADPAVRDWGPLQKALARVALPRMEQIKALAAATSRPWWHKYVWMSDEARALIEQ
;
A
#
# COMPACT_ATOMS: atom_id res chain seq x y z
N MET A 1 16.89 24.37 -8.51
CA MET A 1 15.58 25.04 -8.30
C MET A 1 15.45 25.30 -6.81
N PRO A 2 14.85 26.40 -6.36
CA PRO A 2 14.64 26.62 -4.94
C PRO A 2 13.78 25.50 -4.36
N ALA A 3 14.05 25.15 -3.09
CA ALA A 3 13.26 24.17 -2.35
C ALA A 3 11.79 24.60 -2.32
N PHE A 4 10.86 23.65 -2.46
CA PHE A 4 9.43 23.93 -2.38
C PHE A 4 8.87 23.64 -1.00
N ALA A 5 9.29 22.51 -0.41
CA ALA A 5 9.12 22.20 1.00
C ALA A 5 10.28 21.31 1.47
N ARG A 6 10.49 21.22 2.79
CA ARG A 6 11.64 20.52 3.37
C ARG A 6 11.24 19.71 4.60
N PHE A 7 11.70 18.47 4.68
CA PHE A 7 11.60 17.61 5.85
C PHE A 7 12.68 17.94 6.90
N ALA A 8 12.52 17.42 8.12
CA ALA A 8 13.44 17.69 9.23
C ALA A 8 14.88 17.20 8.99
N ASP A 9 15.08 16.19 8.17
CA ASP A 9 16.40 15.67 7.75
C ASP A 9 17.05 16.47 6.61
N GLY A 10 16.48 17.60 6.24
CA GLY A 10 16.97 18.49 5.20
C GLY A 10 16.61 18.09 3.77
N VAL A 11 15.93 16.98 3.58
CA VAL A 11 15.47 16.52 2.26
C VAL A 11 14.36 17.45 1.75
N GLU A 12 14.51 17.87 0.49
CA GLU A 12 13.58 18.78 -0.19
C GLU A 12 12.66 17.99 -1.12
N ILE A 13 11.39 18.40 -1.17
CA ILE A 13 10.45 17.93 -2.19
C ILE A 13 10.38 18.93 -3.34
N SER A 14 10.29 18.44 -4.57
CA SER A 14 10.11 19.30 -5.75
C SER A 14 8.70 19.89 -5.81
N ARG A 15 8.56 21.00 -6.53
CA ARG A 15 7.26 21.64 -6.80
C ARG A 15 6.29 20.65 -7.45
N GLU A 16 6.75 19.90 -8.44
CA GLU A 16 5.93 18.93 -9.20
C GLU A 16 5.37 17.85 -8.28
N ALA A 17 6.23 17.23 -7.45
CA ALA A 17 5.81 16.18 -6.52
C ALA A 17 4.85 16.73 -5.45
N PHE A 18 5.13 17.90 -4.87
CA PHE A 18 4.24 18.53 -3.89
C PHE A 18 2.87 18.87 -4.51
N SER A 19 2.86 19.45 -5.72
CA SER A 19 1.62 19.82 -6.41
C SER A 19 0.75 18.60 -6.73
N VAL A 20 1.35 17.45 -7.04
CA VAL A 20 0.62 16.18 -7.20
C VAL A 20 -0.07 15.81 -5.90
N LEU A 21 0.63 15.86 -4.76
CA LEU A 21 0.07 15.51 -3.46
C LEU A 21 -1.06 16.47 -3.06
N ALA A 22 -0.84 17.78 -3.15
CA ALA A 22 -1.83 18.81 -2.83
C ALA A 22 -3.10 18.70 -3.69
N LYS A 23 -2.95 18.38 -4.99
CA LYS A 23 -4.09 18.19 -5.89
C LYS A 23 -5.02 17.07 -5.47
N PHE A 24 -4.47 15.92 -5.02
CA PHE A 24 -5.27 14.72 -4.77
C PHE A 24 -5.65 14.50 -3.31
N ALA A 25 -4.94 15.15 -2.38
CA ALA A 25 -5.23 15.13 -0.95
C ALA A 25 -5.18 16.55 -0.36
N PRO A 26 -6.06 17.46 -0.84
CA PRO A 26 -6.07 18.86 -0.41
C PRO A 26 -6.51 19.01 1.05
N ASP A 27 -7.28 18.08 1.58
CA ASP A 27 -7.73 17.99 2.96
C ASP A 27 -6.66 17.45 3.94
N GLY A 28 -5.49 17.09 3.43
CA GLY A 28 -4.39 16.54 4.22
C GLY A 28 -4.42 15.03 4.43
N VAL A 29 -5.52 14.36 4.14
CA VAL A 29 -5.64 12.92 4.35
C VAL A 29 -5.24 12.14 3.11
N MET A 30 -4.19 11.33 3.22
CA MET A 30 -3.76 10.44 2.14
C MET A 30 -4.44 9.07 2.28
N ASP A 31 -5.71 8.99 1.89
CA ASP A 31 -6.47 7.74 1.81
C ASP A 31 -6.14 6.99 0.52
N VAL A 32 -5.57 5.78 0.64
CA VAL A 32 -5.07 5.00 -0.51
C VAL A 32 -5.71 3.62 -0.58
N LEU A 33 -6.38 3.33 -1.71
CA LEU A 33 -6.82 1.98 -2.06
C LEU A 33 -5.67 1.18 -2.68
N SER A 34 -5.21 0.11 -2.03
CA SER A 34 -4.11 -0.75 -2.50
C SER A 34 -4.63 -1.98 -3.27
N CYS A 35 -4.44 -2.00 -4.59
CA CYS A 35 -4.83 -3.09 -5.50
C CYS A 35 -3.64 -3.66 -6.29
N ASP A 36 -2.42 -3.56 -5.75
CA ASP A 36 -1.18 -3.93 -6.42
C ASP A 36 -0.71 -5.37 -6.16
N GLN A 37 -1.36 -6.11 -5.26
CA GLN A 37 -0.92 -7.42 -4.76
C GLN A 37 -1.20 -8.54 -5.80
N HIS A 38 -0.25 -8.78 -6.71
CA HIS A 38 -0.39 -9.74 -7.81
C HIS A 38 -0.71 -11.18 -7.34
N SER A 39 0.19 -11.83 -6.59
CA SER A 39 0.01 -13.23 -6.16
C SER A 39 -1.19 -13.43 -5.24
N SER A 40 -1.52 -12.43 -4.42
CA SER A 40 -2.72 -12.51 -3.56
C SER A 40 -4.00 -12.36 -4.36
N VAL A 41 -4.01 -11.51 -5.40
CA VAL A 41 -5.17 -11.37 -6.30
C VAL A 41 -5.37 -12.64 -7.10
N LEU A 42 -4.30 -13.29 -7.58
CA LEU A 42 -4.42 -14.61 -8.22
C LEU A 42 -5.12 -15.64 -7.31
N ARG A 43 -4.71 -15.74 -6.04
CA ARG A 43 -5.37 -16.63 -5.07
C ARG A 43 -6.85 -16.29 -4.82
N LEU A 44 -7.20 -15.00 -4.77
CA LEU A 44 -8.61 -14.60 -4.67
C LEU A 44 -9.40 -15.02 -5.92
N LEU A 45 -8.81 -14.86 -7.11
CA LEU A 45 -9.40 -15.28 -8.38
C LEU A 45 -9.54 -16.78 -8.49
N GLU A 46 -8.63 -17.61 -7.95
CA GLU A 46 -8.76 -19.07 -7.90
C GLU A 46 -10.04 -19.48 -7.15
N GLY A 47 -10.30 -18.90 -5.98
CA GLY A 47 -11.52 -19.12 -5.20
C GLY A 47 -12.78 -18.70 -5.97
N PHE A 48 -12.76 -17.49 -6.53
CA PHE A 48 -13.86 -16.96 -7.34
C PHE A 48 -14.14 -17.84 -8.58
N PHE A 49 -13.12 -18.26 -9.32
CA PHE A 49 -13.26 -19.11 -10.51
C PHE A 49 -13.82 -20.50 -10.16
N LYS A 50 -13.37 -21.07 -9.02
CA LYS A 50 -13.95 -22.33 -8.52
C LYS A 50 -15.46 -22.19 -8.29
N ASN A 51 -15.91 -21.13 -7.64
CA ASN A 51 -17.32 -20.86 -7.39
C ASN A 51 -18.10 -20.63 -8.69
N ALA A 52 -17.53 -19.87 -9.64
CA ALA A 52 -18.15 -19.63 -10.94
C ALA A 52 -18.35 -20.92 -11.73
N ARG A 53 -17.34 -21.80 -11.82
CA ARG A 53 -17.45 -23.11 -12.50
C ARG A 53 -18.46 -24.04 -11.84
N ALA A 54 -18.47 -24.11 -10.52
CA ALA A 54 -19.43 -24.91 -9.78
C ALA A 54 -20.90 -24.50 -10.07
N SER A 55 -21.09 -23.31 -10.63
CA SER A 55 -22.40 -22.74 -10.97
C SER A 55 -22.68 -22.74 -12.49
N GLY A 56 -21.92 -23.49 -13.29
CA GLY A 56 -22.10 -23.61 -14.73
C GLY A 56 -21.29 -22.63 -15.59
N GLY A 57 -20.38 -21.85 -15.01
CA GLY A 57 -19.45 -21.01 -15.78
C GLY A 57 -18.48 -21.88 -16.62
N SER A 58 -18.18 -21.45 -17.85
CA SER A 58 -17.28 -22.18 -18.74
C SER A 58 -15.82 -22.16 -18.23
N ALA A 59 -15.08 -23.25 -18.48
CA ALA A 59 -13.67 -23.37 -18.18
C ALA A 59 -12.80 -22.35 -18.99
N GLU A 60 -13.28 -21.93 -20.15
CA GLU A 60 -12.63 -20.89 -20.95
C GLU A 60 -12.68 -19.52 -20.25
N GLN A 61 -13.83 -19.17 -19.69
CA GLN A 61 -14.05 -17.91 -18.99
C GLN A 61 -13.45 -17.90 -17.57
N PHE A 62 -13.45 -19.06 -16.90
CA PHE A 62 -12.97 -19.25 -15.52
C PHE A 62 -12.04 -20.46 -15.47
N PRO A 63 -10.79 -20.37 -15.97
CA PRO A 63 -9.84 -21.47 -15.96
C PRO A 63 -9.46 -21.89 -14.53
N GLU A 64 -8.87 -23.07 -14.38
CA GLU A 64 -8.40 -23.54 -13.07
C GLU A 64 -7.35 -22.59 -12.46
N LYS A 65 -6.45 -22.09 -13.32
CA LYS A 65 -5.40 -21.15 -12.92
C LYS A 65 -5.64 -19.80 -13.57
N PRO A 66 -5.92 -18.75 -12.79
CA PRO A 66 -6.00 -17.40 -13.33
C PRO A 66 -4.63 -16.93 -13.86
N SER A 67 -4.66 -16.04 -14.85
CA SER A 67 -3.50 -15.47 -15.53
C SER A 67 -3.35 -13.97 -15.24
N ASP A 68 -2.29 -13.37 -15.75
CA ASP A 68 -2.04 -11.92 -15.72
C ASP A 68 -3.16 -11.12 -16.38
N ASP A 69 -3.80 -11.64 -17.44
CA ASP A 69 -4.96 -10.99 -18.07
C ASP A 69 -6.16 -10.91 -17.11
N HIS A 70 -6.35 -11.93 -16.28
CA HIS A 70 -7.38 -11.89 -15.25
C HIS A 70 -7.05 -10.89 -14.13
N VAL A 71 -5.77 -10.73 -13.78
CA VAL A 71 -5.32 -9.67 -12.84
C VAL A 71 -5.56 -8.29 -13.45
N ALA A 72 -5.24 -8.07 -14.73
CA ALA A 72 -5.54 -6.83 -15.43
C ALA A 72 -7.06 -6.55 -15.48
N LYS A 73 -7.87 -7.58 -15.77
CA LYS A 73 -9.34 -7.48 -15.80
C LYS A 73 -9.91 -7.10 -14.44
N VAL A 74 -9.53 -7.79 -13.37
CA VAL A 74 -10.03 -7.47 -12.02
C VAL A 74 -9.55 -6.11 -11.54
N SER A 75 -8.34 -5.68 -11.92
CA SER A 75 -7.86 -4.33 -11.62
C SER A 75 -8.74 -3.24 -12.25
N ARG A 76 -9.24 -3.45 -13.46
CA ARG A 76 -10.23 -2.54 -14.08
C ARG A 76 -11.57 -2.54 -13.32
N ILE A 77 -11.98 -3.70 -12.79
CA ILE A 77 -13.18 -3.80 -11.96
C ILE A 77 -12.98 -3.05 -10.64
N PHE A 78 -11.84 -3.18 -9.98
CA PHE A 78 -11.50 -2.37 -8.80
C PHE A 78 -11.51 -0.88 -9.10
N ALA A 79 -10.85 -0.45 -10.18
CA ALA A 79 -10.84 0.96 -10.57
C ALA A 79 -12.25 1.51 -10.82
N LYS A 80 -13.11 0.73 -11.49
CA LYS A 80 -14.50 1.12 -11.81
C LYS A 80 -15.40 1.11 -10.58
N ALA A 81 -15.27 0.11 -9.71
CA ALA A 81 -16.16 -0.06 -8.56
C ALA A 81 -15.77 0.81 -7.37
N LEU A 82 -14.46 1.03 -7.14
CA LEU A 82 -13.92 1.58 -5.91
C LEU A 82 -13.07 2.84 -6.11
N GLY A 83 -12.58 3.09 -7.31
CA GLY A 83 -11.54 4.08 -7.58
C GLY A 83 -11.95 5.55 -7.43
N LYS A 84 -13.24 5.86 -7.20
CA LYS A 84 -13.72 7.24 -7.06
C LYS A 84 -13.78 7.73 -5.60
N VAL A 85 -13.60 6.85 -4.63
CA VAL A 85 -13.72 7.18 -3.20
C VAL A 85 -12.41 7.64 -2.59
N PRO A 86 -11.27 6.98 -2.86
CA PRO A 86 -10.00 7.33 -2.21
C PRO A 86 -9.33 8.53 -2.89
N ALA A 87 -8.45 9.22 -2.15
CA ALA A 87 -7.54 10.23 -2.69
C ALA A 87 -6.58 9.61 -3.73
N ALA A 88 -6.15 8.38 -3.50
CA ALA A 88 -5.24 7.65 -4.36
C ALA A 88 -5.59 6.17 -4.49
N ALA A 89 -5.22 5.57 -5.62
CA ALA A 89 -5.33 4.13 -5.85
C ALA A 89 -4.03 3.57 -6.43
N LEU A 90 -3.53 2.53 -5.79
CA LEU A 90 -2.30 1.84 -6.13
C LEU A 90 -2.60 0.58 -6.96
N PHE A 91 -1.95 0.48 -8.12
CA PHE A 91 -2.09 -0.65 -9.02
C PHE A 91 -0.73 -1.19 -9.48
N ASN A 92 -0.71 -2.48 -9.85
CA ASN A 92 0.43 -3.11 -10.51
C ASN A 92 0.57 -2.67 -11.98
N ASN A 93 1.72 -2.99 -12.60
CA ASN A 93 2.02 -2.63 -13.98
C ASN A 93 1.07 -3.26 -15.00
N LEU A 94 0.54 -4.45 -14.78
CA LEU A 94 -0.44 -5.09 -15.66
C LEU A 94 -1.70 -4.22 -15.83
N ALA A 95 -2.09 -3.51 -14.75
CA ALA A 95 -3.23 -2.61 -14.79
C ALA A 95 -2.93 -1.30 -15.50
N TYR A 96 -1.98 -0.50 -15.00
CA TYR A 96 -1.77 0.86 -15.51
C TYR A 96 -1.09 0.92 -16.87
N MET A 97 -0.45 -0.18 -17.32
CA MET A 97 0.05 -0.31 -18.68
C MET A 97 -1.07 -0.59 -19.70
N THR A 98 -2.23 -1.06 -19.26
CA THR A 98 -3.36 -1.35 -20.14
C THR A 98 -3.94 -0.06 -20.72
N ARG A 99 -4.18 -0.05 -22.05
CA ARG A 99 -4.78 1.09 -22.74
C ARG A 99 -6.12 1.48 -22.13
N GLY A 100 -6.29 2.77 -21.85
CA GLY A 100 -7.54 3.31 -21.30
C GLY A 100 -7.76 3.07 -19.82
N PHE A 101 -6.80 2.48 -19.07
CA PHE A 101 -6.95 2.25 -17.63
C PHE A 101 -7.19 3.55 -16.87
N ARG A 102 -6.43 4.61 -17.17
CA ARG A 102 -6.59 5.93 -16.53
C ARG A 102 -8.02 6.50 -16.70
N ALA A 103 -8.64 6.28 -17.86
CA ALA A 103 -10.02 6.73 -18.10
C ALA A 103 -11.04 5.98 -17.24
N VAL A 104 -10.77 4.70 -16.89
CA VAL A 104 -11.61 3.91 -15.99
C VAL A 104 -11.50 4.37 -14.54
N LEU A 105 -10.28 4.65 -14.06
CA LEU A 105 -10.04 5.16 -12.72
C LEU A 105 -10.60 6.58 -12.51
N GLY A 106 -10.57 7.41 -13.55
CA GLY A 106 -10.92 8.82 -13.46
C GLY A 106 -9.71 9.72 -13.22
N ARG A 107 -9.92 11.04 -13.28
CA ARG A 107 -8.86 12.06 -13.16
C ARG A 107 -8.71 12.62 -11.74
N ASP A 108 -9.72 12.39 -10.90
CA ASP A 108 -9.80 12.93 -9.54
C ASP A 108 -9.16 12.03 -8.48
N THR A 109 -8.71 10.84 -8.87
CA THR A 109 -7.98 9.91 -8.01
C THR A 109 -6.53 9.81 -8.48
N MET A 110 -5.57 9.98 -7.59
CA MET A 110 -4.14 9.76 -7.87
C MET A 110 -3.90 8.31 -8.27
N LEU A 111 -3.26 8.09 -9.41
CA LEU A 111 -2.83 6.76 -9.82
C LEU A 111 -1.39 6.53 -9.37
N ILE A 112 -1.22 5.62 -8.41
CA ILE A 112 0.10 5.18 -7.93
C ILE A 112 0.47 3.89 -8.67
N GLY A 113 1.63 3.88 -9.31
CA GLY A 113 2.16 2.70 -10.01
C GLY A 113 3.17 1.93 -9.18
N ARG A 114 2.96 0.62 -8.99
CA ARG A 114 3.95 -0.26 -8.38
C ARG A 114 5.14 -0.46 -9.32
N LEU A 115 6.36 -0.33 -8.79
CA LEU A 115 7.61 -0.47 -9.55
C LEU A 115 8.27 -1.84 -9.43
N GLU A 116 8.18 -2.48 -8.27
CA GLU A 116 8.89 -3.73 -8.00
C GLU A 116 8.23 -4.96 -8.63
N GLN A 117 9.04 -5.98 -8.89
CA GLN A 117 8.57 -7.30 -9.29
C GLN A 117 7.83 -8.01 -8.14
N THR A 118 6.93 -8.94 -8.50
CA THR A 118 6.23 -9.78 -7.52
C THR A 118 7.18 -10.76 -6.83
N ASN A 119 8.09 -11.34 -7.60
CA ASN A 119 9.07 -12.30 -7.12
C ASN A 119 10.40 -11.58 -6.89
N PHE A 120 10.82 -11.54 -5.64
CA PHE A 120 12.13 -11.00 -5.25
C PHE A 120 13.21 -12.03 -5.52
N LEU A 121 14.40 -11.56 -5.86
CA LEU A 121 15.58 -12.42 -5.85
C LEU A 121 15.82 -12.91 -4.42
N LYS A 122 16.43 -14.08 -4.32
CA LYS A 122 16.87 -14.61 -3.04
C LYS A 122 18.36 -14.37 -2.86
N THR A 123 18.78 -14.15 -1.61
CA THR A 123 20.19 -14.25 -1.22
C THR A 123 20.71 -15.68 -1.41
N ALA A 124 22.02 -15.88 -1.39
CA ALA A 124 22.63 -17.19 -1.62
C ALA A 124 22.16 -18.26 -0.61
N ASP A 125 21.86 -17.88 0.61
CA ASP A 125 21.29 -18.74 1.68
C ASP A 125 19.78 -18.98 1.52
N GLY A 126 19.13 -18.36 0.53
CA GLY A 126 17.69 -18.45 0.25
C GLY A 126 16.79 -17.71 1.24
N LYS A 127 17.31 -17.09 2.28
CA LYS A 127 16.55 -16.49 3.38
C LYS A 127 16.22 -15.01 3.15
N GLY A 128 17.20 -14.24 2.66
CA GLY A 128 16.98 -12.83 2.33
C GLY A 128 16.24 -12.62 1.03
N GLN A 129 15.61 -11.46 0.87
CA GLN A 129 14.88 -11.05 -0.33
C GLN A 129 15.46 -9.75 -0.88
N ILE A 130 15.78 -9.71 -2.18
CA ILE A 130 16.38 -8.57 -2.86
C ILE A 130 15.37 -8.05 -3.89
N PRO A 131 14.92 -6.79 -3.80
CA PRO A 131 13.93 -6.23 -4.72
C PRO A 131 14.53 -6.03 -6.11
N GLN A 132 13.66 -6.10 -7.12
CA GLN A 132 13.98 -5.80 -8.52
C GLN A 132 12.88 -4.95 -9.14
N LEU A 133 13.21 -4.15 -10.14
CA LEU A 133 12.23 -3.41 -10.92
C LEU A 133 11.46 -4.36 -11.86
N ALA A 134 10.13 -4.27 -11.85
CA ALA A 134 9.27 -4.83 -12.89
C ALA A 134 9.21 -3.91 -14.11
N VAL A 135 9.39 -2.61 -13.88
CA VAL A 135 9.33 -1.59 -14.93
C VAL A 135 10.18 -0.38 -14.52
N GLU A 136 10.85 0.19 -15.52
CA GLU A 136 11.66 1.39 -15.33
C GLU A 136 10.74 2.62 -15.09
N PRO A 137 10.97 3.43 -14.04
CA PRO A 137 10.13 4.60 -13.75
C PRO A 137 9.98 5.55 -14.94
N GLU A 138 11.06 5.78 -15.68
CA GLU A 138 11.11 6.69 -16.84
C GLU A 138 10.16 6.25 -17.97
N LYS A 139 10.03 4.93 -18.19
CA LYS A 139 9.17 4.38 -19.24
C LYS A 139 7.68 4.56 -18.96
N VAL A 140 7.32 4.72 -17.68
CA VAL A 140 5.91 4.74 -17.24
C VAL A 140 5.50 6.04 -16.55
N SER A 141 6.41 6.99 -16.35
CA SER A 141 6.17 8.25 -15.63
C SER A 141 4.97 9.06 -16.15
N ARG A 142 4.68 8.98 -17.44
CA ARG A 142 3.53 9.65 -18.08
C ARG A 142 2.20 8.93 -17.85
N ARG A 143 2.21 7.71 -17.33
CA ARG A 143 1.01 6.88 -17.11
C ARG A 143 0.48 6.96 -15.70
N VAL A 144 1.31 7.37 -14.74
CA VAL A 144 1.01 7.40 -13.31
C VAL A 144 1.32 8.77 -12.72
N ASP A 145 0.68 9.10 -11.62
CA ASP A 145 0.90 10.37 -10.90
C ASP A 145 2.02 10.23 -9.85
N ALA A 146 2.16 9.06 -9.27
CA ALA A 146 3.15 8.72 -8.26
C ALA A 146 3.62 7.27 -8.41
N PHE A 147 4.67 6.91 -7.69
CA PHE A 147 5.22 5.55 -7.66
C PHE A 147 5.14 4.93 -6.26
N LYS A 148 5.19 3.62 -6.23
CA LYS A 148 5.34 2.85 -4.99
C LYS A 148 6.43 1.79 -5.17
N SER A 149 7.27 1.66 -4.15
CA SER A 149 8.25 0.58 -3.99
C SER A 149 7.90 -0.29 -2.80
N LEU A 150 8.21 -1.59 -2.89
CA LEU A 150 8.16 -2.53 -1.77
C LEU A 150 9.53 -3.12 -1.54
N VAL A 151 9.97 -3.12 -0.29
CA VAL A 151 11.07 -3.94 0.18
C VAL A 151 10.57 -4.91 1.26
N LYS A 152 11.16 -6.11 1.29
CA LYS A 152 10.86 -7.15 2.25
C LYS A 152 12.14 -7.49 2.98
N VAL A 153 12.18 -7.20 4.26
CA VAL A 153 13.42 -7.23 5.03
C VAL A 153 13.27 -7.97 6.34
N ASP A 154 14.40 -8.49 6.81
CA ASP A 154 14.60 -9.00 8.16
C ASP A 154 15.88 -8.37 8.71
N PRO A 155 15.85 -7.69 9.87
CA PRO A 155 17.06 -7.14 10.50
C PRO A 155 18.17 -8.17 10.73
N ALA A 156 17.83 -9.46 10.81
CA ALA A 156 18.79 -10.54 10.94
C ALA A 156 19.58 -10.84 9.65
N HIS A 157 19.12 -10.37 8.48
CA HIS A 157 19.73 -10.65 7.17
C HIS A 157 20.43 -9.42 6.57
N ARG A 158 21.68 -9.22 6.97
CA ARG A 158 22.46 -8.04 6.60
C ARG A 158 22.60 -7.83 5.09
N GLU A 159 22.87 -8.89 4.32
CA GLU A 159 23.04 -8.78 2.87
C GLU A 159 21.78 -8.24 2.17
N SER A 160 20.61 -8.80 2.45
CA SER A 160 19.35 -8.34 1.85
C SER A 160 18.95 -6.95 2.35
N TRP A 161 19.30 -6.63 3.60
CA TRP A 161 19.08 -5.31 4.18
C TRP A 161 19.83 -4.22 3.42
N ASP A 162 21.15 -4.37 3.28
CA ASP A 162 22.00 -3.39 2.61
C ASP A 162 21.64 -3.24 1.14
N LYS A 163 21.43 -4.35 0.42
CA LYS A 163 20.98 -4.33 -0.99
C LYS A 163 19.60 -3.69 -1.17
N SER A 164 18.69 -3.84 -0.20
CA SER A 164 17.38 -3.21 -0.24
C SER A 164 17.46 -1.70 -0.03
N ILE A 165 18.37 -1.23 0.83
CA ILE A 165 18.64 0.21 1.01
C ILE A 165 19.22 0.80 -0.28
N GLU A 166 20.26 0.18 -0.85
CA GLU A 166 20.89 0.63 -2.09
C GLU A 166 19.88 0.71 -3.25
N TRP A 167 19.07 -0.35 -3.40
CA TRP A 167 18.03 -0.38 -4.43
C TRP A 167 17.00 0.73 -4.25
N LEU A 168 16.51 0.91 -3.01
CA LEU A 168 15.49 1.90 -2.68
C LEU A 168 16.00 3.33 -2.90
N ASP A 169 17.22 3.62 -2.48
CA ASP A 169 17.88 4.92 -2.72
C ASP A 169 17.99 5.22 -4.23
N GLY A 170 18.42 4.22 -5.01
CA GLY A 170 18.51 4.33 -6.47
C GLY A 170 17.16 4.60 -7.12
N VAL A 171 16.10 3.88 -6.73
CA VAL A 171 14.73 4.09 -7.22
C VAL A 171 14.22 5.48 -6.84
N TRP A 172 14.40 5.89 -5.59
CA TRP A 172 13.93 7.19 -5.11
C TRP A 172 14.60 8.35 -5.85
N LYS A 173 15.93 8.31 -6.05
CA LYS A 173 16.66 9.32 -6.83
C LYS A 173 16.11 9.46 -8.25
N ARG A 174 15.71 8.36 -8.88
CA ARG A 174 15.08 8.36 -10.21
C ARG A 174 13.67 8.98 -10.17
N CYS A 175 12.84 8.62 -9.19
CA CYS A 175 11.51 9.20 -9.02
C CYS A 175 11.60 10.72 -8.79
N ARG A 176 12.54 11.19 -7.97
CA ARG A 176 12.79 12.62 -7.74
C ARG A 176 13.16 13.36 -9.03
N LYS A 177 14.05 12.80 -9.88
CA LYS A 177 14.39 13.39 -11.18
C LYS A 177 13.17 13.52 -12.11
N LEU A 178 12.17 12.67 -11.94
CA LEU A 178 10.92 12.69 -12.70
C LEU A 178 9.85 13.62 -12.07
N GLY A 179 10.12 14.24 -10.93
CA GLY A 179 9.15 15.04 -10.19
C GLY A 179 7.96 14.21 -9.67
N LYS A 180 8.17 12.92 -9.40
CA LYS A 180 7.10 11.99 -8.97
C LYS A 180 7.28 11.57 -7.51
N PRO A 181 6.24 11.70 -6.67
CA PRO A 181 6.30 11.17 -5.31
C PRO A 181 6.52 9.66 -5.30
N LEU A 182 7.33 9.17 -4.35
CA LEU A 182 7.52 7.75 -4.07
C LEU A 182 6.88 7.38 -2.73
N PHE A 183 6.02 6.37 -2.74
CA PHE A 183 5.46 5.73 -1.55
C PHE A 183 6.34 4.51 -1.25
N ASN A 184 7.15 4.59 -0.21
CA ASN A 184 8.02 3.51 0.21
C ASN A 184 7.28 2.55 1.14
N GLU A 185 7.07 1.32 0.73
CA GLU A 185 6.48 0.25 1.56
C GLU A 185 7.57 -0.68 2.06
N THR A 186 7.63 -0.91 3.37
CA THR A 186 8.58 -1.83 3.97
C THR A 186 7.85 -2.88 4.80
N LEU A 187 8.16 -4.16 4.56
CA LEU A 187 7.56 -5.28 5.28
C LEU A 187 8.62 -6.09 6.02
N TYR A 188 8.36 -6.36 7.30
CA TYR A 188 9.10 -7.37 8.05
C TYR A 188 8.70 -8.76 7.57
N THR A 189 9.65 -9.52 7.05
CA THR A 189 9.41 -10.86 6.47
C THR A 189 10.53 -11.82 6.85
N PRO A 190 10.56 -12.30 8.11
CA PRO A 190 11.55 -13.29 8.54
C PRO A 190 11.31 -14.62 7.83
N ALA A 191 12.42 -15.32 7.50
CA ALA A 191 12.34 -16.59 6.77
C ALA A 191 12.03 -17.79 7.68
N ASP A 192 12.52 -17.77 8.90
CA ASP A 192 12.60 -18.95 9.77
C ASP A 192 11.69 -18.87 11.02
N LEU A 193 10.79 -17.86 11.08
CA LEU A 193 9.88 -17.69 12.22
C LEU A 193 8.45 -18.15 11.91
N SER A 194 7.80 -18.73 12.90
CA SER A 194 6.35 -18.96 12.88
C SER A 194 5.58 -17.62 12.81
N LYS A 195 4.30 -17.66 12.49
CA LYS A 195 3.44 -16.46 12.49
C LYS A 195 3.39 -15.80 13.87
N ARG A 196 3.38 -16.59 14.94
CA ARG A 196 3.37 -16.10 16.32
C ARG A 196 4.68 -15.41 16.65
N GLU A 197 5.82 -16.08 16.47
CA GLU A 197 7.14 -15.49 16.71
C GLU A 197 7.38 -14.23 15.87
N THR A 198 6.92 -14.24 14.61
CA THR A 198 6.92 -13.05 13.75
C THR A 198 6.12 -11.91 14.38
N GLY A 199 4.93 -12.20 14.90
CA GLY A 199 4.06 -11.21 15.54
C GLY A 199 4.66 -10.66 16.84
N GLU A 200 5.31 -11.50 17.64
CA GLU A 200 5.96 -11.13 18.90
C GLU A 200 7.20 -10.24 18.67
N ARG A 201 7.96 -10.49 17.59
CA ARG A 201 9.15 -9.69 17.22
C ARG A 201 8.83 -8.46 16.39
N LEU A 202 7.63 -8.39 15.84
CA LEU A 202 7.22 -7.33 14.92
C LEU A 202 7.40 -5.92 15.50
N PRO A 203 7.03 -5.62 16.77
CA PRO A 203 7.18 -4.27 17.32
C PRO A 203 8.62 -3.74 17.24
N GLU A 204 9.59 -4.51 17.69
CA GLU A 204 11.01 -4.12 17.67
C GLU A 204 11.54 -4.00 16.24
N ALA A 205 11.22 -4.99 15.38
CA ALA A 205 11.63 -5.01 13.99
C ALA A 205 11.10 -3.79 13.22
N LEU A 206 9.84 -3.38 13.45
CA LEU A 206 9.24 -2.23 12.78
C LEU A 206 9.94 -0.92 13.10
N VAL A 207 10.35 -0.69 14.35
CA VAL A 207 11.07 0.54 14.73
C VAL A 207 12.43 0.57 14.04
N LYS A 208 13.17 -0.54 14.03
CA LYS A 208 14.46 -0.64 13.34
C LYS A 208 14.33 -0.43 11.84
N ILE A 209 13.33 -1.05 11.21
CA ILE A 209 13.02 -0.88 9.78
C ILE A 209 12.65 0.58 9.49
N ALA A 210 11.80 1.18 10.32
CA ALA A 210 11.38 2.57 10.17
C ALA A 210 12.55 3.55 10.23
N GLN A 211 13.51 3.31 11.13
CA GLN A 211 14.72 4.11 11.26
C GLN A 211 15.57 4.08 9.99
N ASP A 212 15.81 2.91 9.41
CA ASP A 212 16.75 2.74 8.30
C ASP A 212 16.10 2.93 6.92
N PHE A 213 14.81 2.62 6.76
CA PHE A 213 14.08 2.73 5.49
C PHE A 213 13.13 3.92 5.42
N GLY A 214 12.72 4.47 6.55
CA GLY A 214 11.82 5.63 6.62
C GLY A 214 12.33 6.90 5.93
N PRO A 215 13.65 7.17 5.82
CA PRO A 215 14.17 8.33 5.11
C PRO A 215 13.88 8.35 3.59
N TYR A 216 13.61 7.21 2.97
CA TYR A 216 13.43 7.10 1.52
C TYR A 216 11.97 7.28 1.10
N GLY A 217 11.75 8.07 0.05
CA GLY A 217 10.41 8.40 -0.47
C GLY A 217 9.80 9.65 0.17
N GLU A 218 8.63 10.04 -0.30
CA GLU A 218 7.82 11.13 0.24
C GLU A 218 6.78 10.63 1.26
N PHE A 219 6.46 9.33 1.22
CA PHE A 219 5.61 8.63 2.20
C PHE A 219 6.26 7.33 2.64
N TYR A 220 6.07 7.01 3.91
CA TYR A 220 6.46 5.73 4.49
C TYR A 220 5.23 4.88 4.80
N LYS A 221 5.04 3.80 4.03
CA LYS A 221 3.96 2.83 4.25
C LYS A 221 4.46 1.67 5.09
N THR A 222 3.80 1.39 6.21
CA THR A 222 4.25 0.42 7.19
C THR A 222 3.15 -0.49 7.69
N GLN A 223 3.58 -1.63 8.25
CA GLN A 223 2.75 -2.48 9.10
C GLN A 223 2.57 -1.81 10.48
N VAL A 224 1.55 -2.25 11.20
CA VAL A 224 1.46 -2.08 12.65
C VAL A 224 1.45 -3.47 13.31
N PRO A 225 1.83 -3.60 14.59
CA PRO A 225 1.73 -4.87 15.30
C PRO A 225 0.32 -5.45 15.22
N MET A 226 0.21 -6.77 15.07
CA MET A 226 -1.09 -7.43 14.92
C MET A 226 -1.75 -7.64 16.28
N LEU A 227 -3.05 -7.31 16.39
CA LEU A 227 -3.84 -7.62 17.58
C LEU A 227 -3.96 -9.12 17.80
N TRP A 228 -4.23 -9.87 16.74
CA TRP A 228 -4.39 -11.33 16.73
C TRP A 228 -3.73 -11.98 15.52
N ALA A 229 -3.35 -13.23 15.71
CA ALA A 229 -3.02 -14.14 14.62
C ALA A 229 -3.91 -15.38 14.71
N GLU A 230 -4.04 -16.11 13.61
CA GLU A 230 -4.73 -17.38 13.58
C GLU A 230 -3.75 -18.50 13.89
N GLU A 231 -4.03 -19.31 14.92
CA GLU A 231 -3.25 -20.47 15.31
C GLU A 231 -4.21 -21.65 15.52
N GLY A 232 -4.06 -22.72 14.73
CA GLY A 232 -4.93 -23.90 14.81
C GLY A 232 -6.42 -23.58 14.55
N GLY A 233 -6.72 -22.61 13.69
CA GLY A 233 -8.10 -22.19 13.37
C GLY A 233 -8.75 -21.30 14.44
N LYS A 234 -8.00 -20.84 15.44
CA LYS A 234 -8.50 -19.98 16.52
C LYS A 234 -7.72 -18.64 16.54
N PRO A 235 -8.40 -17.51 16.80
CA PRO A 235 -7.71 -16.24 17.00
C PRO A 235 -6.93 -16.27 18.33
N VAL A 236 -5.62 -16.02 18.25
CA VAL A 236 -4.73 -15.87 19.41
C VAL A 236 -4.27 -14.42 19.50
N ARG A 237 -4.37 -13.82 20.67
CA ARG A 237 -3.91 -12.44 20.89
C ARG A 237 -2.39 -12.39 20.86
N ILE A 238 -1.85 -11.51 20.01
CA ILE A 238 -0.40 -11.30 19.83
C ILE A 238 0.04 -10.02 20.52
N SER A 239 -0.69 -8.91 20.31
CA SER A 239 -0.32 -7.61 20.88
C SER A 239 -1.51 -6.96 21.60
N SER A 240 -1.20 -6.10 22.57
CA SER A 240 -2.20 -5.22 23.17
C SER A 240 -2.38 -3.94 22.34
N PRO A 241 -3.49 -3.22 22.48
CA PRO A 241 -3.65 -1.88 21.89
C PRO A 241 -2.51 -0.94 22.28
N GLN A 242 -2.02 -1.02 23.53
CA GLN A 242 -0.90 -0.21 24.00
C GLN A 242 0.39 -0.50 23.23
N VAL A 243 0.75 -1.77 23.03
CA VAL A 243 1.94 -2.16 22.24
C VAL A 243 1.84 -1.63 20.79
N ILE A 244 0.65 -1.68 20.19
CA ILE A 244 0.45 -1.14 18.83
C ILE A 244 0.69 0.36 18.81
N ARG A 245 0.13 1.09 19.79
CA ARG A 245 0.30 2.54 19.91
C ARG A 245 1.75 2.93 20.17
N ASP A 246 2.38 2.35 21.20
CA ASP A 246 3.77 2.65 21.55
C ASP A 246 4.75 2.38 20.41
N THR A 247 4.55 1.25 19.69
CA THR A 247 5.36 0.92 18.52
C THR A 247 5.18 1.97 17.41
N THR A 248 3.94 2.39 17.16
CA THR A 248 3.65 3.37 16.10
C THR A 248 4.18 4.76 16.48
N GLU A 249 4.11 5.16 17.74
CA GLU A 249 4.73 6.39 18.26
C GLU A 249 6.25 6.34 18.10
N ALA A 250 6.88 5.23 18.46
CA ALA A 250 8.32 5.04 18.27
C ALA A 250 8.74 5.12 16.79
N MET A 251 7.98 4.50 15.89
CA MET A 251 8.19 4.67 14.45
C MET A 251 8.02 6.13 14.01
N ALA A 252 6.96 6.80 14.45
CA ALA A 252 6.69 8.20 14.10
C ALA A 252 7.78 9.17 14.61
N ALA A 253 8.47 8.82 15.69
CA ALA A 253 9.58 9.60 16.23
C ALA A 253 10.85 9.52 15.36
N VAL A 254 11.10 8.39 14.71
CA VAL A 254 12.30 8.17 13.89
C VAL A 254 12.09 8.43 12.40
N VAL A 255 10.83 8.40 11.92
CA VAL A 255 10.51 8.65 10.50
C VAL A 255 10.20 10.10 10.25
N ASN A 256 10.98 10.76 9.40
CA ASN A 256 10.77 12.14 8.96
C ASN A 256 9.81 12.27 7.76
N ARG A 257 9.01 11.26 7.48
CA ARG A 257 8.01 11.22 6.40
C ARG A 257 6.62 10.97 6.98
N PRO A 258 5.56 11.47 6.33
CA PRO A 258 4.20 11.09 6.68
C PRO A 258 4.03 9.57 6.52
N MET A 259 3.49 8.93 7.56
CA MET A 259 3.30 7.48 7.58
C MET A 259 1.91 7.10 7.11
N LEU A 260 1.82 5.96 6.40
CA LEU A 260 0.57 5.32 5.99
C LEU A 260 0.53 3.87 6.52
N VAL A 261 -0.64 3.46 7.01
CA VAL A 261 -0.81 2.12 7.60
C VAL A 261 -1.46 1.16 6.62
N LEU A 262 -0.82 0.00 6.43
CA LEU A 262 -1.33 -1.09 5.60
C LEU A 262 -2.15 -2.11 6.41
N SER A 263 -3.00 -2.88 5.72
CA SER A 263 -3.89 -3.85 6.37
C SER A 263 -3.27 -5.24 6.65
N ALA A 264 -2.06 -5.52 6.18
CA ALA A 264 -1.38 -6.83 6.31
C ALA A 264 -2.26 -8.06 5.96
N ALA A 265 -3.31 -7.89 5.14
CA ALA A 265 -4.30 -8.90 4.76
C ALA A 265 -5.17 -9.45 5.90
N VAL A 266 -5.21 -8.81 7.04
CA VAL A 266 -6.17 -9.13 8.11
C VAL A 266 -7.62 -8.88 7.66
N ASP A 267 -8.60 -9.34 8.43
CA ASP A 267 -10.02 -9.05 8.19
C ASP A 267 -10.35 -7.59 8.48
N PHE A 268 -11.42 -7.09 7.86
CA PHE A 268 -11.80 -5.69 8.00
C PHE A 268 -12.03 -5.25 9.47
N PRO A 269 -12.74 -6.00 10.32
CA PRO A 269 -12.91 -5.61 11.73
C PRO A 269 -11.57 -5.47 12.47
N GLN A 270 -10.62 -6.37 12.21
CA GLN A 270 -9.28 -6.30 12.79
C GLN A 270 -8.51 -5.08 12.28
N TYR A 271 -8.56 -4.82 10.97
CA TYR A 271 -7.94 -3.63 10.40
C TYR A 271 -8.53 -2.33 10.98
N ALA A 272 -9.85 -2.23 11.05
CA ALA A 272 -10.52 -1.06 11.61
C ALA A 272 -10.13 -0.81 13.06
N ALA A 273 -10.06 -1.88 13.88
CA ALA A 273 -9.62 -1.78 15.27
C ALA A 273 -8.13 -1.33 15.36
N GLN A 274 -7.23 -1.91 14.55
CA GLN A 274 -5.81 -1.52 14.53
C GLN A 274 -5.62 -0.09 14.06
N TYR A 275 -6.30 0.30 12.98
CA TYR A 275 -6.24 1.67 12.46
C TYR A 275 -6.78 2.68 13.49
N GLY A 276 -7.88 2.38 14.17
CA GLY A 276 -8.44 3.23 15.22
C GLY A 276 -7.51 3.50 16.40
N ILE A 277 -6.55 2.61 16.68
CA ILE A 277 -5.54 2.79 17.74
C ILE A 277 -4.48 3.83 17.33
N VAL A 278 -4.20 3.98 16.01
CA VAL A 278 -3.04 4.73 15.49
C VAL A 278 -3.38 5.85 14.51
N CYS A 279 -4.66 6.07 14.23
CA CYS A 279 -5.12 7.01 13.19
C CYS A 279 -4.62 8.45 13.41
N ASP A 280 -4.46 8.89 14.65
CA ASP A 280 -3.94 10.21 15.04
C ASP A 280 -2.41 10.34 14.94
N LEU A 281 -1.70 9.26 14.65
CA LEU A 281 -0.24 9.22 14.51
C LEU A 281 0.21 9.20 13.05
N VAL A 282 -0.71 8.98 12.10
CA VAL A 282 -0.41 8.72 10.68
C VAL A 282 -1.14 9.69 9.76
N ALA A 283 -0.69 9.78 8.50
CA ALA A 283 -1.28 10.66 7.49
C ALA A 283 -2.46 10.03 6.73
N GLY A 284 -2.74 8.75 6.98
CA GLY A 284 -3.89 8.08 6.39
C GLY A 284 -3.75 6.57 6.28
N PRO A 285 -4.82 5.91 5.81
CA PRO A 285 -4.83 4.48 5.52
C PRO A 285 -4.26 4.19 4.13
N MET A 286 -3.55 3.06 3.98
CA MET A 286 -3.18 2.50 2.68
C MET A 286 -3.59 1.04 2.62
N CYS A 287 -4.89 0.81 2.48
CA CYS A 287 -5.54 -0.47 2.68
C CYS A 287 -5.99 -1.11 1.37
N GLY A 288 -6.01 -2.42 1.31
CA GLY A 288 -6.45 -3.19 0.15
C GLY A 288 -7.37 -4.33 0.53
N ARG A 289 -6.80 -5.53 0.70
CA ARG A 289 -7.56 -6.79 0.90
C ARG A 289 -8.57 -6.77 2.04
N ALA A 290 -8.32 -6.07 3.12
CA ALA A 290 -9.29 -5.93 4.19
C ALA A 290 -10.60 -5.28 3.72
N TYR A 291 -10.54 -4.39 2.72
CA TYR A 291 -11.75 -3.83 2.13
C TYR A 291 -12.49 -4.83 1.22
N PHE A 292 -11.77 -5.55 0.34
CA PHE A 292 -12.37 -6.16 -0.85
C PHE A 292 -12.23 -7.69 -0.97
N LYS A 293 -11.61 -8.42 -0.03
CA LYS A 293 -11.36 -9.86 -0.24
C LYS A 293 -12.61 -10.73 -0.16
N ASP A 294 -13.60 -10.37 0.70
CA ASP A 294 -14.76 -11.23 0.99
C ASP A 294 -15.65 -11.55 -0.22
N PRO A 295 -15.93 -10.59 -1.15
CA PRO A 295 -16.68 -10.89 -2.37
C PRO A 295 -16.13 -12.01 -3.24
N PHE A 296 -14.83 -12.27 -3.19
CA PHE A 296 -14.21 -13.35 -3.96
C PHE A 296 -14.50 -14.74 -3.39
N ALA A 297 -14.77 -14.83 -2.09
CA ALA A 297 -15.13 -16.07 -1.40
C ALA A 297 -16.64 -16.32 -1.36
N ASP A 298 -17.47 -15.33 -1.72
CA ASP A 298 -18.92 -15.43 -1.69
C ASP A 298 -19.43 -16.39 -2.81
N PRO A 299 -20.05 -17.54 -2.48
CA PRO A 299 -20.54 -18.48 -3.46
C PRO A 299 -21.71 -17.95 -4.31
N ALA A 300 -22.34 -16.85 -3.91
CA ALA A 300 -23.36 -16.17 -4.71
C ALA A 300 -22.75 -15.30 -5.83
N VAL A 301 -21.45 -15.00 -5.75
CA VAL A 301 -20.71 -14.21 -6.75
C VAL A 301 -20.10 -15.15 -7.78
N ARG A 302 -20.77 -15.29 -8.93
CA ARG A 302 -20.50 -16.34 -9.93
C ARG A 302 -20.04 -15.80 -11.29
N ASP A 303 -19.94 -14.47 -11.45
CA ASP A 303 -19.50 -13.82 -12.68
C ASP A 303 -18.91 -12.44 -12.38
N TRP A 304 -18.24 -11.84 -13.34
CA TRP A 304 -17.56 -10.55 -13.25
C TRP A 304 -18.51 -9.38 -12.92
N GLY A 305 -19.72 -9.38 -13.50
CA GLY A 305 -20.72 -8.36 -13.20
C GLY A 305 -21.21 -8.39 -11.76
N PRO A 306 -21.68 -9.55 -11.26
CA PRO A 306 -21.96 -9.79 -9.84
C PRO A 306 -20.78 -9.47 -8.93
N LEU A 307 -19.52 -9.82 -9.30
CA LEU A 307 -18.32 -9.47 -8.53
C LEU A 307 -18.16 -7.95 -8.40
N GLN A 308 -18.31 -7.19 -9.50
CA GLN A 308 -18.24 -5.73 -9.45
C GLN A 308 -19.28 -5.14 -8.50
N LYS A 309 -20.51 -5.62 -8.54
CA LYS A 309 -21.60 -5.17 -7.64
C LYS A 309 -21.32 -5.55 -6.19
N ALA A 310 -20.83 -6.76 -5.93
CA ALA A 310 -20.50 -7.23 -4.59
C ALA A 310 -19.32 -6.43 -4.00
N LEU A 311 -18.30 -6.13 -4.80
CA LEU A 311 -17.20 -5.25 -4.40
C LEU A 311 -17.70 -3.86 -3.98
N ALA A 312 -18.55 -3.23 -4.79
CA ALA A 312 -19.13 -1.94 -4.43
C ALA A 312 -19.94 -2.05 -3.11
N ARG A 313 -20.81 -3.04 -3.00
CA ARG A 313 -21.67 -3.23 -1.80
C ARG A 313 -20.88 -3.46 -0.51
N VAL A 314 -19.76 -4.20 -0.58
CA VAL A 314 -18.98 -4.58 0.61
C VAL A 314 -17.85 -3.60 0.89
N ALA A 315 -17.08 -3.22 -0.15
CA ALA A 315 -15.87 -2.44 0.06
C ALA A 315 -16.13 -0.94 0.24
N LEU A 316 -17.12 -0.35 -0.46
CA LEU A 316 -17.38 1.09 -0.36
C LEU A 316 -17.72 1.52 1.07
N PRO A 317 -18.67 0.87 1.79
CA PRO A 317 -18.97 1.27 3.18
C PRO A 317 -17.75 1.14 4.11
N ARG A 318 -16.90 0.12 3.90
CA ARG A 318 -15.66 -0.06 4.66
C ARG A 318 -14.65 1.07 4.39
N MET A 319 -14.50 1.45 3.13
CA MET A 319 -13.63 2.57 2.73
C MET A 319 -14.14 3.88 3.32
N GLU A 320 -15.44 4.16 3.21
CA GLU A 320 -16.08 5.35 3.76
C GLU A 320 -15.92 5.43 5.29
N GLN A 321 -16.09 4.31 6.01
CA GLN A 321 -15.87 4.25 7.46
C GLN A 321 -14.45 4.64 7.85
N ILE A 322 -13.45 4.06 7.18
CA ILE A 322 -12.03 4.35 7.48
C ILE A 322 -11.65 5.75 7.03
N LYS A 323 -12.16 6.22 5.89
CA LYS A 323 -11.95 7.59 5.41
C LYS A 323 -12.53 8.63 6.37
N ALA A 324 -13.74 8.41 6.88
CA ALA A 324 -14.35 9.30 7.87
C ALA A 324 -13.53 9.36 9.16
N LEU A 325 -13.03 8.22 9.65
CA LEU A 325 -12.15 8.19 10.81
C LEU A 325 -10.82 8.93 10.52
N ALA A 326 -10.22 8.69 9.35
CA ALA A 326 -8.99 9.37 8.94
C ALA A 326 -9.19 10.90 8.86
N ALA A 327 -10.26 11.36 8.24
CA ALA A 327 -10.58 12.77 8.12
C ALA A 327 -10.76 13.46 9.48
N ALA A 328 -11.28 12.75 10.47
CA ALA A 328 -11.50 13.28 11.82
C ALA A 328 -10.23 13.31 12.69
N THR A 329 -9.23 12.46 12.40
CA THR A 329 -8.16 12.20 13.37
C THR A 329 -6.75 12.19 12.81
N SER A 330 -6.56 11.86 11.52
CA SER A 330 -5.21 11.71 10.93
C SER A 330 -4.49 13.06 10.84
N ARG A 331 -3.17 12.98 10.92
CA ARG A 331 -2.31 14.16 10.70
C ARG A 331 -2.28 14.50 9.22
N PRO A 332 -2.34 15.78 8.83
CA PRO A 332 -2.20 16.13 7.43
C PRO A 332 -0.85 15.65 6.88
N TRP A 333 -0.80 15.18 5.64
CA TRP A 333 0.42 14.61 5.05
C TRP A 333 1.60 15.58 5.06
N TRP A 334 1.34 16.89 5.12
CA TRP A 334 2.39 17.91 5.20
C TRP A 334 2.90 18.19 6.63
N HIS A 335 2.39 17.50 7.66
CA HIS A 335 2.79 17.75 9.06
C HIS A 335 4.29 17.49 9.34
N LYS A 336 4.96 16.74 8.47
CA LYS A 336 6.40 16.43 8.59
C LYS A 336 7.32 17.46 7.91
N TYR A 337 6.77 18.42 7.17
CA TYR A 337 7.59 19.48 6.61
C TYR A 337 7.88 20.55 7.68
N VAL A 338 9.16 20.79 7.94
CA VAL A 338 9.61 21.84 8.88
C VAL A 338 9.68 23.21 8.21
N TRP A 339 9.66 23.24 6.88
CA TRP A 339 9.62 24.46 6.09
C TRP A 339 8.83 24.24 4.78
N MET A 340 8.09 25.25 4.39
CA MET A 340 7.36 25.32 3.10
C MET A 340 7.48 26.74 2.54
N SER A 341 7.63 26.86 1.21
CA SER A 341 7.52 28.14 0.51
C SER A 341 6.10 28.70 0.62
N ASP A 342 5.93 30.01 0.39
CA ASP A 342 4.59 30.61 0.37
C ASP A 342 3.70 29.99 -0.71
N GLU A 343 4.27 29.62 -1.85
CA GLU A 343 3.57 28.93 -2.92
C GLU A 343 3.10 27.53 -2.49
N ALA A 344 3.93 26.78 -1.74
CA ALA A 344 3.53 25.48 -1.20
C ALA A 344 2.39 25.60 -0.20
N ARG A 345 2.43 26.60 0.67
CA ARG A 345 1.35 26.90 1.63
C ARG A 345 0.05 27.22 0.92
N ALA A 346 0.10 28.10 -0.08
CA ALA A 346 -1.08 28.46 -0.87
C ALA A 346 -1.77 27.27 -1.56
N LEU A 347 -1.06 26.16 -1.83
CA LEU A 347 -1.64 24.96 -2.43
C LEU A 347 -2.42 24.07 -1.43
N ILE A 348 -2.19 24.22 -0.13
CA ILE A 348 -2.84 23.41 0.91
C ILE A 348 -3.83 24.21 1.76
N GLU A 349 -3.89 25.53 1.59
CA GLU A 349 -4.81 26.45 2.29
C GLU A 349 -6.05 26.78 1.45
N GLN A 350 -6.18 26.21 0.24
CA GLN A 350 -7.35 26.37 -0.64
C GLN A 350 -8.45 25.38 -0.25
#